data_dea44722b8748c15cd7e9ed24cdf4686
#
_entry.id   dea44722b8748c15cd7e9ed24cdf4686
#
_cell.length_a   1.000
_cell.length_b   1.000
_cell.length_c   1.000
_cell.angle_alpha   90.00
_cell.angle_beta   90.00
_cell.angle_gamma   90.00
#
_symmetry.space_group_name_H-M   'P 1'
#
loop_
_entity.id
_entity.type
_entity.pdbx_description
1 polymer ?
#
loop_
_entity_poly.entity_id
_entity_poly.type
_entity_poly.pdbx_seq_one_letter_code
_entity_poly.pdbx_strand_id
1 'polypeptide(L)' 'MKQNYLLESEDVAQICTALEFWLHTHRQTKDLLLKLREKRIWSDEEVQLYNKCTETIESMQSMYDKFRS' A
#
# COMPACT_ATOMS: atom_id res chain seq x y z
N MET A 1 -28.99 14.05 -1.84
CA MET A 1 -28.37 13.94 -1.89
C MET A 1 -27.61 14.16 -2.42
N LYS A 2 -27.19 14.36 -2.64
CA LYS A 2 -26.48 14.50 -3.06
C LYS A 2 -25.45 14.19 -3.18
N GLN A 3 -25.03 14.09 -3.27
CA GLN A 3 -24.11 13.87 -3.29
C GLN A 3 -23.27 13.25 -3.12
N ASN A 4 -23.57 13.23 -3.14
CA ASN A 4 -22.90 12.29 -2.56
C ASN A 4 -21.96 11.46 -3.27
N TYR A 5 -21.95 11.31 -4.49
CA TYR A 5 -20.93 10.69 -5.20
C TYR A 5 -19.81 11.61 -5.49
N LEU A 6 -19.91 12.80 -5.05
CA LEU A 6 -18.80 13.72 -5.03
C LEU A 6 -18.21 13.65 -3.64
N LEU A 7 -17.01 13.14 -3.53
CA LEU A 7 -16.34 13.07 -2.25
C LEU A 7 -16.00 14.47 -1.78
N GLU A 8 -16.26 14.73 -0.53
CA GLU A 8 -15.89 15.98 0.07
C GLU A 8 -14.39 16.01 0.31
N SER A 9 -13.80 17.19 0.44
CA SER A 9 -12.37 17.34 0.69
C SER A 9 -11.92 16.55 1.91
N GLU A 10 -12.77 16.53 2.93
CA GLU A 10 -12.48 15.82 4.15
C GLU A 10 -12.42 14.31 3.93
N ASP A 11 -13.36 13.79 3.14
CA ASP A 11 -13.37 12.37 2.81
C ASP A 11 -12.15 11.98 1.98
N VAL A 12 -11.78 12.83 1.03
CA VAL A 12 -10.60 12.59 0.20
C VAL A 12 -9.35 12.57 1.08
N ALA A 13 -9.26 13.50 2.03
CA ALA A 13 -8.11 13.56 2.93
C ALA A 13 -8.03 12.29 3.77
N GLN A 14 -9.15 11.79 4.25
CA GLN A 14 -9.18 10.57 5.05
C GLN A 14 -8.76 9.35 4.22
N ILE A 15 -9.23 9.28 2.98
CA ILE A 15 -8.84 8.20 2.08
C ILE A 15 -7.34 8.24 1.80
N CYS A 16 -6.80 9.42 1.53
CA CYS A 16 -5.37 9.57 1.28
C CYS A 16 -4.55 9.17 2.50
N THR A 17 -5.00 9.55 3.69
CA THR A 17 -4.32 9.19 4.93
C THR A 17 -4.31 7.67 5.12
N ALA A 18 -5.45 7.02 4.86
CA ALA A 18 -5.54 5.57 4.97
C ALA A 18 -4.62 4.88 3.97
N LEU A 19 -4.58 5.38 2.73
CA LEU A 19 -3.70 4.82 1.71
C LEU A 19 -2.22 5.00 2.08
N GLU A 20 -1.85 6.16 2.62
CA GLU A 20 -0.49 6.39 3.08
C GLU A 20 -0.10 5.40 4.18
N PHE A 21 -1.01 5.17 5.11
CA PHE A 21 -0.77 4.22 6.20
C PHE A 21 -0.57 2.80 5.65
N TRP A 22 -1.44 2.38 4.73
CA TRP A 22 -1.31 1.06 4.10
C TRP A 22 -0.01 0.93 3.33
N LEU A 23 0.35 1.96 2.56
CA LEU A 23 1.60 1.97 1.82
C LEU A 23 2.79 1.85 2.75
N HIS A 24 2.78 2.59 3.84
CA HIS A 24 3.84 2.55 4.83
C HIS A 24 3.97 1.15 5.43
N THR A 25 2.85 0.54 5.79
CA THR A 25 2.82 -0.80 6.37
C THR A 25 3.38 -1.84 5.41
N HIS A 26 2.97 -1.77 4.16
CA HIS A 26 3.46 -2.73 3.16
C HIS A 26 4.94 -2.53 2.85
N ARG A 27 5.40 -1.28 2.82
CA ARG A 27 6.82 -1.00 2.64
C ARG A 27 7.65 -1.52 3.78
N GLN A 28 7.16 -1.40 5.01
CA GLN A 28 7.83 -1.96 6.17
C GLN A 28 7.92 -3.48 6.07
N THR A 29 6.85 -4.12 5.63
CA THR A 29 6.84 -5.57 5.44
C THR A 29 7.90 -6.00 4.42
N LYS A 30 7.99 -5.27 3.31
CA LYS A 30 9.03 -5.54 2.30
C LYS A 30 10.43 -5.38 2.88
N ASP A 31 10.65 -4.34 3.64
CA ASP A 31 11.96 -4.09 4.25
C ASP A 31 12.34 -5.21 5.21
N LEU A 32 11.40 -5.68 6.01
CA LEU A 32 11.63 -6.80 6.91
C LEU A 32 11.99 -8.07 6.15
N LEU A 33 11.27 -8.32 5.05
CA LEU A 33 11.57 -9.48 4.21
C LEU A 33 12.95 -9.40 3.59
N LEU A 34 13.35 -8.21 3.14
CA LEU A 34 14.68 -8.01 2.58
C LEU A 34 15.78 -8.21 3.62
N LYS A 35 15.54 -7.76 4.84
CA LYS A 35 16.49 -7.98 5.93
C LYS A 35 16.59 -9.47 6.27
N LEU A 36 15.47 -10.15 6.24
CA LEU A 36 15.45 -11.58 6.51
C LEU A 36 16.21 -12.35 5.42
N ARG A 37 16.13 -11.90 4.18
CA ARG A 37 16.84 -12.51 3.07
C ARG A 37 18.36 -12.44 3.26
N GLU A 38 18.86 -11.43 3.91
CA GLU A 38 20.28 -11.33 4.22
C GLU A 38 20.75 -12.43 5.15
N LYS A 39 19.83 -12.97 5.94
CA LYS A 39 20.14 -14.01 6.93
C LYS A 39 19.88 -15.42 6.44
N ARG A 40 18.92 -15.58 5.54
CA ARG A 40 18.57 -16.88 4.99
C ARG A 40 17.79 -16.74 3.70
N ILE A 41 17.68 -17.82 2.98
CA ILE A 41 16.90 -17.86 1.75
C ILE A 41 15.41 -17.86 2.11
N TRP A 42 14.62 -17.10 1.38
CA TRP A 42 13.18 -17.09 1.60
C TRP A 42 12.53 -18.42 1.26
N SER A 43 11.51 -18.79 2.03
CA SER A 43 10.63 -19.87 1.65
C SER A 43 9.73 -19.42 0.51
N ASP A 44 9.03 -20.39 -0.13
CA ASP A 44 8.10 -20.06 -1.21
C ASP A 44 7.01 -19.09 -0.75
N GLU A 45 6.54 -19.29 0.49
CA GLU A 45 5.52 -18.41 1.05
C GLU A 45 6.03 -16.97 1.19
N GLU A 46 7.28 -16.82 1.58
CA GLU A 46 7.88 -15.50 1.73
C GLU A 46 8.07 -14.82 0.40
N VAL A 47 8.45 -15.57 -0.64
CA VAL A 47 8.55 -15.05 -1.99
C VAL A 47 7.19 -14.54 -2.46
N GLN A 48 6.14 -15.33 -2.23
CA GLN A 48 4.79 -14.93 -2.61
C GLN A 48 4.34 -13.68 -1.85
N LEU A 49 4.65 -13.61 -0.57
CA LEU A 49 4.30 -12.45 0.24
C LEU A 49 4.99 -11.20 -0.28
N TYR A 50 6.26 -11.29 -0.61
CA TYR A 50 7.00 -10.16 -1.14
C TYR A 50 6.39 -9.68 -2.46
N ASN A 51 6.08 -10.61 -3.36
CA ASN A 51 5.48 -10.27 -4.64
C ASN A 51 4.11 -9.62 -4.46
N LYS A 52 3.32 -10.16 -3.53
CA LYS A 52 2.00 -9.60 -3.25
C LYS A 52 2.10 -8.20 -2.67
N CYS A 53 3.04 -7.97 -1.76
CA CYS A 53 3.26 -6.64 -1.20
C CYS A 53 3.66 -5.66 -2.29
N THR A 54 4.52 -6.07 -3.22
CA THR A 54 4.94 -5.22 -4.32
C THR A 54 3.76 -4.82 -5.19
N GLU A 55 2.93 -5.80 -5.58
CA GLU A 55 1.75 -5.52 -6.40
C GLU A 55 0.77 -4.61 -5.67
N THR A 56 0.56 -4.85 -4.38
CA THR A 56 -0.36 -4.05 -3.59
C THR A 56 0.13 -2.62 -3.47
N ILE A 57 1.44 -2.43 -3.24
CA ILE A 57 2.02 -1.10 -3.16
C ILE A 57 1.82 -0.34 -4.47
N GLU A 58 2.07 -0.99 -5.60
CA GLU A 58 1.91 -0.35 -6.90
C GLU A 58 0.45 0.04 -7.14
N SER A 59 -0.49 -0.84 -6.82
CA SER A 59 -1.92 -0.54 -6.98
C SER A 59 -2.35 0.61 -6.09
N MET A 60 -1.91 0.60 -4.85
CA MET A 60 -2.26 1.65 -3.89
C MET A 60 -1.65 2.98 -4.26
N GLN A 61 -0.40 2.96 -4.75
CA GLN A 61 0.26 4.18 -5.18
C GLN A 61 -0.49 4.80 -6.36
N SER A 62 -0.95 3.96 -7.28
CA SER A 62 -1.72 4.42 -8.43
C SER A 62 -3.04 5.05 -7.99
N MET A 63 -3.74 4.42 -7.04
CA MET A 63 -4.97 4.98 -6.49
C MET A 63 -4.73 6.30 -5.77
N TYR A 64 -3.69 6.33 -4.97
CA TYR A 64 -3.33 7.52 -4.22
C TYR A 64 -3.06 8.69 -5.16
N ASP A 65 -2.33 8.44 -6.24
CA ASP A 65 -2.02 9.46 -7.23
C ASP A 65 -3.29 9.99 -7.90
N LYS A 66 -4.25 9.11 -8.17
CA LYS A 66 -5.53 9.53 -8.73
C LYS A 66 -6.31 10.43 -7.78
N PHE A 67 -6.31 10.12 -6.50
CA PHE A 67 -7.02 10.94 -5.52
C PHE A 67 -6.35 12.28 -5.30
N ARG A 68 -5.05 12.35 -5.51
CA ARG A 68 -4.32 13.59 -5.32
C ARG A 68 -4.39 14.54 -6.51
N SER A 69 -4.61 14.00 -7.69
CA SER A 69 -4.61 14.83 -8.89
C SER A 69 -5.95 15.53 -9.19
#